data_42710ff576521953073eed7992a5c69b
#
_entry.id   42710ff576521953073eed7992a5c69b
#
_cell.length_a   1.000
_cell.length_b   1.000
_cell.length_c   1.000
_cell.angle_alpha   90.00
_cell.angle_beta   90.00
_cell.angle_gamma   90.00
#
_symmetry.space_group_name_H-M   'P 1'
#
loop_
_entity.id
_entity.type
_entity.pdbx_description
1 polymer ?
#
loop_
_entity_poly.entity_id
_entity_poly.type
_entity_poly.pdbx_seq_one_letter_code
_entity_poly.pdbx_strand_id
1 'polypeptide(L)'
;ATVVGMVWENRTFCRFICPINGFIGLYSMAGRLAMRPTKRSICDRCKKDTCLTGDSRGWPCPYALRMGDVTRNNDCGLCCECLHTCAFDNVSLFWRPFATDRHFTSLGEAYQAIVMLLLAVAYCITHQSPWPLARDWVDIIDRGYWHLFWTYVAVLWTTSLFIVPGLIATLTALGKRATHTETDLKQLFLENSAALVPLGLGLWIAFAIVPFMLHFTFVIATVSDPFGWNWNLFGTARQPWIQLWPRAVPWIQAASVLAGVALALRNGWRNWAEILTNPRDALRGFAPMGTAIVALGAALLWFFTN
;
A
#
# COMPACT_ATOMS: atom_id res chain seq x y z
N ALA A 1 -12.97 12.59 12.88
CA ALA A 1 -13.39 11.17 12.94
C ALA A 1 -14.72 11.04 13.68
N THR A 2 -14.81 11.49 14.92
CA THR A 2 -16.00 11.32 15.79
C THR A 2 -17.28 11.90 15.18
N VAL A 3 -17.26 13.15 14.71
CA VAL A 3 -18.42 13.80 14.09
C VAL A 3 -18.91 13.04 12.85
N VAL A 4 -18.00 12.66 11.96
CA VAL A 4 -18.36 11.89 10.75
C VAL A 4 -18.91 10.53 11.12
N GLY A 5 -18.33 9.86 12.15
CA GLY A 5 -18.82 8.56 12.62
C GLY A 5 -20.15 8.60 13.37
N MET A 6 -20.56 9.78 13.89
CA MET A 6 -21.89 9.98 14.50
C MET A 6 -22.98 10.24 13.46
N VAL A 7 -22.63 10.85 12.32
CA VAL A 7 -23.59 11.24 11.27
C VAL A 7 -23.76 10.13 10.23
N TRP A 8 -22.70 9.41 9.91
CA TRP A 8 -22.70 8.34 8.89
C TRP A 8 -22.28 7.00 9.49
N GLU A 9 -23.04 5.97 9.19
CA GLU A 9 -22.77 4.58 9.58
C GLU A 9 -21.62 3.93 8.77
N ASN A 10 -21.32 2.68 9.07
CA ASN A 10 -20.40 1.81 8.32
C ASN A 10 -18.96 2.32 8.21
N ARG A 11 -18.42 2.90 9.30
CA ARG A 11 -17.04 3.42 9.35
C ARG A 11 -16.69 4.36 8.19
N THR A 12 -17.64 5.21 7.77
CA THR A 12 -17.50 6.11 6.62
C THR A 12 -16.22 6.95 6.67
N PHE A 13 -15.85 7.48 7.84
CA PHE A 13 -14.58 8.19 8.00
C PHE A 13 -13.38 7.30 7.63
N CYS A 14 -13.30 6.09 8.20
CA CYS A 14 -12.20 5.16 7.93
C CYS A 14 -12.18 4.74 6.47
N ARG A 15 -13.36 4.54 5.85
CA ARG A 15 -13.47 4.03 4.49
C ARG A 15 -13.11 5.06 3.41
N PHE A 16 -13.47 6.33 3.59
CA PHE A 16 -13.40 7.34 2.53
C PHE A 16 -12.48 8.53 2.84
N ILE A 17 -12.16 8.79 4.09
CA ILE A 17 -11.42 10.00 4.48
C ILE A 17 -10.07 9.66 5.10
N CYS A 18 -9.99 8.58 5.88
CA CYS A 18 -8.78 8.24 6.64
C CYS A 18 -7.64 7.76 5.72
N PRO A 19 -6.51 8.48 5.63
CA PRO A 19 -5.38 8.07 4.79
C PRO A 19 -4.74 6.77 5.27
N ILE A 20 -4.81 6.47 6.58
CA ILE A 20 -4.26 5.23 7.14
C ILE A 20 -5.05 4.01 6.62
N ASN A 21 -6.37 4.11 6.54
CA ASN A 21 -7.17 3.02 6.00
C ASN A 21 -6.92 2.83 4.50
N GLY A 22 -6.75 3.93 3.77
CA GLY A 22 -6.33 3.86 2.37
C GLY A 22 -4.99 3.13 2.19
N PHE A 23 -4.01 3.43 3.05
CA PHE A 23 -2.72 2.74 3.09
C PHE A 23 -2.89 1.24 3.40
N ILE A 24 -3.59 0.90 4.48
CA ILE A 24 -3.81 -0.50 4.89
C ILE A 24 -4.59 -1.25 3.81
N GLY A 25 -5.67 -0.67 3.28
CA GLY A 25 -6.49 -1.27 2.23
C GLY A 25 -5.68 -1.59 0.97
N LEU A 26 -4.88 -0.64 0.48
CA LEU A 26 -4.03 -0.84 -0.70
C LEU A 26 -3.05 -2.01 -0.50
N TYR A 27 -2.30 -2.01 0.60
CA TYR A 27 -1.27 -3.04 0.81
C TYR A 27 -1.84 -4.36 1.34
N SER A 28 -3.10 -4.41 1.80
CA SER A 28 -3.78 -5.65 2.10
C SER A 28 -3.98 -6.54 0.86
N MET A 29 -3.93 -5.97 -0.35
CA MET A 29 -3.91 -6.72 -1.60
C MET A 29 -2.73 -7.70 -1.69
N ALA A 30 -1.60 -7.36 -1.08
CA ALA A 30 -0.45 -8.26 -0.95
C ALA A 30 -0.60 -9.30 0.17
N GLY A 31 -1.57 -9.14 1.08
CA GLY A 31 -1.75 -9.96 2.27
C GLY A 31 -2.04 -11.44 1.97
N ARG A 32 -1.54 -12.31 2.85
CA ARG A 32 -1.70 -13.76 2.73
C ARG A 32 -3.01 -14.28 3.32
N LEU A 33 -3.64 -13.55 4.23
CA LEU A 33 -4.92 -13.93 4.83
C LEU A 33 -6.07 -13.29 4.09
N ALA A 34 -7.13 -14.03 3.85
CA ALA A 34 -8.33 -13.53 3.18
C ALA A 34 -9.59 -14.16 3.77
N MET A 35 -10.60 -13.33 4.04
CA MET A 35 -11.95 -13.80 4.37
C MET A 35 -12.70 -14.06 3.07
N ARG A 36 -13.18 -15.27 2.87
CA ARG A 36 -13.92 -15.68 1.66
C ARG A 36 -14.99 -16.70 1.98
N PRO A 37 -16.03 -16.80 1.16
CA PRO A 37 -16.97 -17.90 1.24
C PRO A 37 -16.28 -19.20 0.79
N THR A 38 -16.55 -20.30 1.50
CA THR A 38 -16.08 -21.64 1.14
C THR A 38 -16.69 -22.10 -0.18
N LYS A 39 -17.99 -21.82 -0.37
CA LYS A 39 -18.74 -22.10 -1.60
C LYS A 39 -19.52 -20.86 -2.01
N ARG A 40 -19.15 -20.24 -3.13
CA ARG A 40 -19.80 -19.03 -3.64
C ARG A 40 -21.27 -19.26 -3.98
N SER A 41 -21.61 -20.43 -4.51
CA SER A 41 -23.00 -20.81 -4.85
C SER A 41 -23.99 -20.78 -3.67
N ILE A 42 -23.50 -20.92 -2.43
CA ILE A 42 -24.32 -20.76 -1.23
C ILE A 42 -24.63 -19.27 -1.01
N CYS A 43 -23.64 -18.39 -1.18
CA CYS A 43 -23.81 -16.94 -1.07
C CYS A 43 -24.74 -16.41 -2.16
N ASP A 44 -24.64 -16.91 -3.40
CA ASP A 44 -25.47 -16.47 -4.52
C ASP A 44 -26.97 -16.74 -4.26
N ARG A 45 -27.29 -17.79 -3.50
CA ARG A 45 -28.67 -18.16 -3.10
C ARG A 45 -29.06 -17.61 -1.73
N CYS A 46 -28.16 -16.99 -1.00
CA CYS A 46 -28.42 -16.48 0.33
C CYS A 46 -29.31 -15.23 0.26
N LYS A 47 -30.47 -15.27 0.91
CA LYS A 47 -31.39 -14.14 1.06
C LYS A 47 -31.31 -13.47 2.43
N LYS A 48 -30.61 -14.07 3.37
CA LYS A 48 -30.54 -13.57 4.75
C LYS A 48 -29.52 -12.45 4.92
N ASP A 49 -28.43 -12.48 4.16
CA ASP A 49 -27.32 -11.52 4.15
C ASP A 49 -26.82 -11.09 5.56
N THR A 50 -26.91 -12.00 6.54
CA THR A 50 -26.54 -11.72 7.94
C THR A 50 -25.06 -11.36 8.10
N CYS A 51 -24.20 -11.75 7.17
CA CYS A 51 -22.81 -11.28 7.13
C CYS A 51 -22.71 -9.76 6.87
N LEU A 52 -23.73 -9.17 6.23
CA LEU A 52 -23.82 -7.74 5.96
C LEU A 52 -24.58 -7.01 7.08
N THR A 53 -25.72 -7.57 7.52
CA THR A 53 -26.66 -6.88 8.43
C THR A 53 -26.44 -7.22 9.92
N GLY A 54 -25.64 -8.25 10.22
CA GLY A 54 -25.52 -8.80 11.56
C GLY A 54 -26.72 -9.66 11.95
N ASP A 55 -26.61 -10.33 13.10
CA ASP A 55 -27.71 -11.04 13.77
C ASP A 55 -27.42 -11.13 15.29
N SER A 56 -28.18 -11.97 16.02
CA SER A 56 -28.00 -12.16 17.46
C SER A 56 -26.63 -12.75 17.86
N ARG A 57 -25.85 -13.28 16.91
CA ARG A 57 -24.52 -13.89 17.12
C ARG A 57 -23.36 -12.92 16.91
N GLY A 58 -23.57 -11.80 16.20
CA GLY A 58 -22.51 -10.85 15.94
C GLY A 58 -22.96 -9.60 15.19
N TRP A 59 -22.03 -8.67 15.04
CA TRP A 59 -22.28 -7.34 14.49
C TRP A 59 -22.34 -7.35 12.94
N PRO A 60 -23.02 -6.34 12.34
CA PRO A 60 -22.98 -6.14 10.90
C PRO A 60 -21.57 -5.86 10.42
N CYS A 61 -21.30 -6.15 9.13
CA CYS A 61 -20.02 -5.82 8.52
C CYS A 61 -19.74 -4.31 8.61
N PRO A 62 -18.67 -3.88 9.29
CA PRO A 62 -18.39 -2.46 9.47
C PRO A 62 -18.01 -1.74 8.16
N TYR A 63 -17.75 -2.48 7.09
CA TYR A 63 -17.44 -1.98 5.75
C TYR A 63 -18.59 -2.15 4.76
N ALA A 64 -19.76 -2.61 5.23
CA ALA A 64 -20.94 -2.89 4.40
C ALA A 64 -20.62 -3.82 3.22
N LEU A 65 -19.87 -4.91 3.48
CA LEU A 65 -19.50 -5.89 2.47
C LEU A 65 -20.34 -7.17 2.62
N ARG A 66 -20.92 -7.62 1.53
CA ARG A 66 -21.50 -8.93 1.41
C ARG A 66 -20.40 -9.93 1.03
N MET A 67 -20.19 -10.96 1.85
CA MET A 67 -19.07 -11.91 1.64
C MET A 67 -19.06 -12.61 0.29
N GLY A 68 -20.24 -12.85 -0.30
CA GLY A 68 -20.34 -13.40 -1.64
C GLY A 68 -19.71 -12.54 -2.73
N ASP A 69 -19.64 -11.23 -2.51
CA ASP A 69 -19.14 -10.26 -3.49
C ASP A 69 -17.68 -9.87 -3.26
N VAL A 70 -17.10 -10.29 -2.12
CA VAL A 70 -15.72 -9.97 -1.78
C VAL A 70 -14.75 -10.84 -2.59
N THR A 71 -14.07 -10.22 -3.54
CA THR A 71 -13.06 -10.87 -4.40
C THR A 71 -11.64 -10.47 -4.03
N ARG A 72 -11.45 -9.27 -3.45
CA ARG A 72 -10.16 -8.67 -3.10
C ARG A 72 -10.09 -8.33 -1.62
N ASN A 73 -8.90 -8.11 -1.09
CA ASN A 73 -8.71 -7.77 0.32
C ASN A 73 -8.81 -6.29 0.64
N ASN A 74 -8.61 -5.42 -0.35
CA ASN A 74 -8.54 -3.96 -0.14
C ASN A 74 -9.75 -3.37 0.59
N ASP A 75 -10.92 -3.98 0.46
CA ASP A 75 -12.16 -3.53 1.09
C ASP A 75 -12.44 -4.20 2.44
N CYS A 76 -11.76 -5.31 2.77
CA CYS A 76 -12.03 -6.12 3.95
C CYS A 76 -11.05 -5.83 5.09
N GLY A 77 -11.57 -5.38 6.24
CA GLY A 77 -10.77 -5.09 7.43
C GLY A 77 -10.43 -6.31 8.31
N LEU A 78 -10.72 -7.53 7.88
CA LEU A 78 -10.46 -8.81 8.60
C LEU A 78 -10.98 -8.80 10.05
N CYS A 79 -12.11 -8.15 10.32
CA CYS A 79 -12.72 -8.11 11.66
C CYS A 79 -13.32 -9.46 12.11
N CYS A 80 -13.47 -10.41 11.18
CA CYS A 80 -13.98 -11.78 11.41
C CYS A 80 -15.46 -11.88 11.83
N GLU A 81 -16.22 -10.77 11.93
CA GLU A 81 -17.65 -10.81 12.31
C GLU A 81 -18.49 -11.72 11.39
N CYS A 82 -18.17 -11.72 10.10
CA CYS A 82 -18.86 -12.58 9.13
C CYS A 82 -18.68 -14.10 9.37
N LEU A 83 -17.69 -14.53 10.17
CA LEU A 83 -17.57 -15.94 10.60
C LEU A 83 -18.70 -16.31 11.56
N HIS A 84 -19.05 -15.39 12.45
CA HIS A 84 -20.08 -15.62 13.47
C HIS A 84 -21.49 -15.43 12.92
N THR A 85 -21.67 -14.43 12.06
CA THR A 85 -22.99 -14.04 11.55
C THR A 85 -23.42 -14.78 10.29
N CYS A 86 -22.56 -15.61 9.69
CA CYS A 86 -22.95 -16.39 8.52
C CYS A 86 -24.05 -17.40 8.84
N ALA A 87 -25.23 -17.26 8.22
CA ALA A 87 -26.36 -18.14 8.45
C ALA A 87 -26.13 -19.59 8.00
N PHE A 88 -25.10 -19.85 7.19
CA PHE A 88 -24.78 -21.15 6.59
C PHE A 88 -23.38 -21.65 6.95
N ASP A 89 -22.68 -20.99 7.88
CA ASP A 89 -21.29 -21.28 8.27
C ASP A 89 -20.35 -21.43 7.05
N ASN A 90 -20.63 -20.61 6.02
CA ASN A 90 -19.98 -20.70 4.71
C ASN A 90 -18.82 -19.72 4.53
N VAL A 91 -18.40 -19.00 5.57
CA VAL A 91 -17.28 -18.05 5.53
C VAL A 91 -16.12 -18.64 6.31
N SER A 92 -14.91 -18.54 5.75
CA SER A 92 -13.69 -19.03 6.38
C SER A 92 -12.51 -18.08 6.12
N LEU A 93 -11.50 -18.21 6.98
CA LEU A 93 -10.21 -17.54 6.80
C LEU A 93 -9.31 -18.45 5.94
N PHE A 94 -8.89 -17.94 4.80
CA PHE A 94 -8.05 -18.65 3.85
C PHE A 94 -6.62 -18.10 3.87
N TRP A 95 -5.66 -19.01 3.75
CA TRP A 95 -4.27 -18.69 3.46
C TRP A 95 -4.08 -18.71 1.95
N ARG A 96 -3.53 -17.62 1.38
CA ARG A 96 -3.33 -17.47 -0.06
C ARG A 96 -1.89 -17.05 -0.38
N PRO A 97 -1.42 -17.21 -1.64
CA PRO A 97 -0.12 -16.71 -2.06
C PRO A 97 -0.01 -15.19 -1.86
N PHE A 98 1.22 -14.73 -1.59
CA PHE A 98 1.51 -13.29 -1.45
C PHE A 98 1.25 -12.55 -2.77
N ALA A 99 0.72 -11.32 -2.68
CA ALA A 99 0.40 -10.44 -3.81
C ALA A 99 -0.53 -11.10 -4.85
N THR A 100 -1.61 -11.75 -4.37
CA THR A 100 -2.61 -12.40 -5.23
C THR A 100 -3.54 -11.40 -5.89
N ASP A 101 -3.98 -10.35 -5.18
CA ASP A 101 -4.84 -9.31 -5.75
C ASP A 101 -3.99 -8.39 -6.61
N ARG A 102 -4.29 -8.34 -7.93
CA ARG A 102 -3.44 -7.70 -8.92
C ARG A 102 -4.15 -6.69 -9.80
N HIS A 103 -5.46 -6.55 -9.65
CA HIS A 103 -6.28 -5.75 -10.54
C HIS A 103 -6.93 -4.59 -9.80
N PHE A 104 -6.92 -3.42 -10.42
CA PHE A 104 -7.68 -2.28 -9.96
C PHE A 104 -9.00 -2.16 -10.74
N THR A 105 -10.03 -1.65 -10.06
CA THR A 105 -11.35 -1.44 -10.66
C THR A 105 -11.65 0.04 -10.91
N SER A 106 -10.91 0.94 -10.25
CA SER A 106 -11.16 2.36 -10.33
C SER A 106 -9.88 3.17 -10.50
N LEU A 107 -10.00 4.35 -11.11
CA LEU A 107 -8.88 5.32 -11.18
C LEU A 107 -8.45 5.77 -9.78
N GLY A 108 -9.38 5.83 -8.81
CA GLY A 108 -9.05 6.17 -7.43
C GLY A 108 -8.02 5.23 -6.81
N GLU A 109 -8.15 3.90 -7.04
CA GLU A 109 -7.17 2.91 -6.59
C GLU A 109 -5.81 3.10 -7.27
N ALA A 110 -5.81 3.39 -8.56
CA ALA A 110 -4.58 3.64 -9.32
C ALA A 110 -3.84 4.89 -8.80
N TYR A 111 -4.55 5.99 -8.62
CA TYR A 111 -3.97 7.22 -8.06
C TYR A 111 -3.49 7.01 -6.62
N GLN A 112 -4.24 6.28 -5.82
CA GLN A 112 -3.83 5.92 -4.46
C GLN A 112 -2.51 5.15 -4.45
N ALA A 113 -2.34 4.15 -5.33
CA ALA A 113 -1.10 3.39 -5.44
C ALA A 113 0.09 4.28 -5.86
N ILE A 114 -0.12 5.18 -6.82
CA ILE A 114 0.89 6.13 -7.28
C ILE A 114 1.30 7.10 -6.16
N VAL A 115 0.33 7.70 -5.48
CA VAL A 115 0.58 8.62 -4.37
C VAL A 115 1.32 7.91 -3.23
N MET A 116 0.91 6.69 -2.86
CA MET A 116 1.56 5.92 -1.80
C MET A 116 2.98 5.49 -2.16
N LEU A 117 3.24 5.15 -3.43
CA LEU A 117 4.58 4.88 -3.93
C LEU A 117 5.47 6.13 -3.82
N LEU A 118 4.98 7.28 -4.30
CA LEU A 118 5.76 8.53 -4.30
C LEU A 118 5.98 9.08 -2.89
N LEU A 119 5.01 8.92 -1.99
CA LEU A 119 5.21 9.21 -0.57
C LEU A 119 6.31 8.34 0.04
N ALA A 120 6.34 7.04 -0.27
CA ALA A 120 7.41 6.17 0.19
C ALA A 120 8.78 6.65 -0.31
N VAL A 121 8.88 7.01 -1.60
CA VAL A 121 10.11 7.59 -2.18
C VAL A 121 10.47 8.90 -1.49
N ALA A 122 9.51 9.80 -1.29
CA ALA A 122 9.75 11.08 -0.62
C ALA A 122 10.23 10.88 0.83
N TYR A 123 9.62 9.97 1.59
CA TYR A 123 10.05 9.63 2.94
C TYR A 123 11.46 9.02 2.97
N CYS A 124 11.80 8.14 2.04
CA CYS A 124 13.15 7.61 1.93
C CYS A 124 14.17 8.73 1.66
N ILE A 125 13.88 9.62 0.73
CA ILE A 125 14.78 10.74 0.37
C ILE A 125 14.94 11.74 1.51
N THR A 126 13.87 12.11 2.21
CA THR A 126 13.91 13.17 3.22
C THR A 126 14.45 12.71 4.57
N HIS A 127 14.30 11.42 4.92
CA HIS A 127 14.71 10.90 6.24
C HIS A 127 16.01 10.11 6.21
N GLN A 128 16.41 9.62 5.05
CA GLN A 128 17.63 8.83 4.89
C GLN A 128 18.61 9.64 4.05
N SER A 129 19.64 10.16 4.72
CA SER A 129 20.73 10.95 4.09
C SER A 129 21.15 10.38 2.71
N PRO A 130 21.50 11.19 1.70
CA PRO A 130 22.38 12.37 1.83
C PRO A 130 21.68 13.74 1.71
N TRP A 131 20.40 13.86 1.91
CA TRP A 131 19.61 15.06 1.63
C TRP A 131 19.14 15.85 2.87
N PRO A 132 20.05 16.31 3.77
CA PRO A 132 19.65 17.20 4.86
C PRO A 132 18.99 18.48 4.36
N LEU A 133 19.34 18.95 3.14
CA LEU A 133 18.73 20.12 2.50
C LEU A 133 17.21 19.95 2.28
N ALA A 134 16.76 18.80 1.80
CA ALA A 134 15.33 18.54 1.60
C ALA A 134 14.57 18.50 2.92
N ARG A 135 15.19 18.01 3.98
CA ARG A 135 14.63 18.02 5.34
C ARG A 135 14.48 19.46 5.84
N ASP A 136 15.52 20.29 5.68
CA ASP A 136 15.48 21.69 6.10
C ASP A 136 14.39 22.50 5.36
N TRP A 137 14.08 22.14 4.11
CA TRP A 137 13.00 22.78 3.35
C TRP A 137 11.61 22.47 3.89
N VAL A 138 11.43 21.29 4.48
CA VAL A 138 10.15 20.85 5.06
C VAL A 138 9.99 21.34 6.49
N ASP A 139 11.08 21.66 7.18
CA ASP A 139 11.10 22.09 8.55
C ASP A 139 10.72 23.58 8.70
N ILE A 140 9.41 23.84 8.78
CA ILE A 140 8.85 25.18 8.99
C ILE A 140 8.90 25.60 10.46
N ILE A 141 9.02 24.67 11.40
CA ILE A 141 8.99 24.97 12.83
C ILE A 141 10.31 25.60 13.26
N ASP A 142 11.43 24.97 12.92
CA ASP A 142 12.76 25.45 13.36
C ASP A 142 13.35 26.47 12.36
N ARG A 143 13.08 26.34 11.07
CA ARG A 143 13.68 27.17 10.02
C ARG A 143 12.80 28.31 9.53
N GLY A 144 11.48 28.20 9.63
CA GLY A 144 10.52 29.22 9.20
C GLY A 144 10.47 29.49 7.69
N TYR A 145 11.01 28.60 6.85
CA TYR A 145 11.05 28.78 5.39
C TYR A 145 9.76 28.37 4.69
N TRP A 146 8.66 29.05 4.95
CA TRP A 146 7.35 28.76 4.40
C TRP A 146 7.31 28.66 2.86
N HIS A 147 8.07 29.47 2.15
CA HIS A 147 8.13 29.43 0.69
C HIS A 147 8.75 28.13 0.17
N LEU A 148 9.78 27.58 0.84
CA LEU A 148 10.39 26.30 0.47
C LEU A 148 9.45 25.13 0.77
N PHE A 149 8.76 25.19 1.91
CA PHE A 149 7.73 24.22 2.25
C PHE A 149 6.62 24.15 1.20
N TRP A 150 6.05 25.30 0.81
CA TRP A 150 5.01 25.33 -0.21
C TRP A 150 5.52 24.90 -1.58
N THR A 151 6.77 25.21 -1.92
CA THR A 151 7.41 24.70 -3.14
C THR A 151 7.53 23.18 -3.10
N TYR A 152 7.98 22.61 -1.99
CA TYR A 152 8.04 21.16 -1.80
C TYR A 152 6.65 20.51 -1.95
N VAL A 153 5.65 21.07 -1.28
CA VAL A 153 4.26 20.59 -1.36
C VAL A 153 3.75 20.65 -2.81
N ALA A 154 3.96 21.76 -3.51
CA ALA A 154 3.54 21.93 -4.90
C ALA A 154 4.23 20.91 -5.82
N VAL A 155 5.54 20.72 -5.68
CA VAL A 155 6.31 19.73 -6.45
C VAL A 155 5.80 18.31 -6.16
N LEU A 156 5.64 17.95 -4.90
CA LEU A 156 5.16 16.62 -4.50
C LEU A 156 3.78 16.31 -5.10
N TRP A 157 2.83 17.24 -4.95
CA TRP A 157 1.47 17.03 -5.46
C TRP A 157 1.40 17.09 -6.98
N THR A 158 2.11 18.00 -7.63
CA THR A 158 2.17 18.05 -9.10
C THR A 158 2.77 16.77 -9.67
N THR A 159 3.85 16.28 -9.07
CA THR A 159 4.47 15.02 -9.47
C THR A 159 3.52 13.84 -9.27
N SER A 160 2.83 13.78 -8.11
CA SER A 160 1.95 12.65 -7.75
C SER A 160 0.66 12.62 -8.55
N LEU A 161 0.08 13.78 -8.88
CA LEU A 161 -1.24 13.83 -9.51
C LEU A 161 -1.18 13.97 -11.03
N PHE A 162 -0.08 14.49 -11.59
CA PHE A 162 0.00 14.79 -13.03
C PHE A 162 1.21 14.15 -13.70
N ILE A 163 2.43 14.36 -13.20
CA ILE A 163 3.66 13.92 -13.89
C ILE A 163 3.74 12.40 -13.93
N VAL A 164 3.68 11.73 -12.80
CA VAL A 164 3.82 10.26 -12.75
C VAL A 164 2.63 9.54 -13.35
N PRO A 165 1.36 9.91 -13.09
CA PRO A 165 0.23 9.34 -13.83
C PRO A 165 0.33 9.55 -15.34
N GLY A 166 0.77 10.75 -15.79
CA GLY A 166 1.00 11.04 -17.20
C GLY A 166 2.11 10.18 -17.82
N LEU A 167 3.20 9.95 -17.08
CA LEU A 167 4.27 9.04 -17.48
C LEU A 167 3.76 7.60 -17.62
N ILE A 168 3.02 7.09 -16.62
CA ILE A 168 2.44 5.75 -16.68
C ILE A 168 1.48 5.63 -17.85
N ALA A 169 0.61 6.63 -18.10
CA ALA A 169 -0.29 6.66 -19.24
C ALA A 169 0.47 6.62 -20.57
N THR A 170 1.57 7.38 -20.68
CA THR A 170 2.42 7.40 -21.89
C THR A 170 3.09 6.04 -22.10
N LEU A 171 3.68 5.43 -21.07
CA LEU A 171 4.29 4.11 -21.15
C LEU A 171 3.24 3.03 -21.51
N THR A 172 2.04 3.15 -20.96
CA THR A 172 0.91 2.28 -21.28
C THR A 172 0.50 2.44 -22.76
N ALA A 173 0.41 3.67 -23.25
CA ALA A 173 0.08 3.94 -24.65
C ALA A 173 1.16 3.38 -25.61
N LEU A 174 2.43 3.47 -25.24
CA LEU A 174 3.53 2.83 -26.00
C LEU A 174 3.39 1.32 -26.03
N GLY A 175 3.10 0.68 -24.89
CA GLY A 175 2.83 -0.75 -24.82
C GLY A 175 1.61 -1.17 -25.67
N LYS A 176 0.51 -0.41 -25.60
CA LYS A 176 -0.68 -0.62 -26.42
C LYS A 176 -0.36 -0.55 -27.91
N ARG A 177 0.40 0.46 -28.35
CA ARG A 177 0.82 0.61 -29.74
C ARG A 177 1.71 -0.54 -30.21
N ALA A 178 2.64 -1.01 -29.37
CA ALA A 178 3.56 -2.10 -29.69
C ALA A 178 2.86 -3.45 -29.88
N THR A 179 1.68 -3.62 -29.31
CA THR A 179 0.89 -4.87 -29.36
C THR A 179 -0.35 -4.77 -30.25
N HIS A 180 -0.69 -3.57 -30.75
CA HIS A 180 -1.91 -3.31 -31.53
C HIS A 180 -3.18 -3.84 -30.88
N THR A 181 -3.25 -3.87 -29.53
CA THR A 181 -4.41 -4.38 -28.82
C THR A 181 -5.57 -3.38 -28.83
N GLU A 182 -6.78 -3.89 -28.95
CA GLU A 182 -8.03 -3.10 -28.90
C GLU A 182 -8.46 -2.78 -27.44
N THR A 183 -7.77 -3.34 -26.44
CA THR A 183 -8.09 -3.09 -25.03
C THR A 183 -8.04 -1.61 -24.71
N ASP A 184 -9.00 -1.13 -23.92
CA ASP A 184 -9.08 0.28 -23.52
C ASP A 184 -7.83 0.73 -22.76
N LEU A 185 -7.35 1.94 -23.08
CA LEU A 185 -6.17 2.54 -22.43
C LEU A 185 -6.35 2.69 -20.92
N LYS A 186 -7.57 2.99 -20.46
CA LYS A 186 -7.90 3.08 -19.03
C LYS A 186 -7.68 1.74 -18.34
N GLN A 187 -8.14 0.65 -18.94
CA GLN A 187 -7.95 -0.68 -18.37
C GLN A 187 -6.45 -1.02 -18.26
N LEU A 188 -5.69 -0.82 -19.32
CA LEU A 188 -4.23 -1.05 -19.32
C LEU A 188 -3.49 -0.16 -18.31
N PHE A 189 -3.94 1.09 -18.13
CA PHE A 189 -3.41 1.99 -17.11
C PHE A 189 -3.68 1.47 -15.70
N LEU A 190 -4.87 0.94 -15.43
CA LEU A 190 -5.22 0.33 -14.14
C LEU A 190 -4.32 -0.88 -13.84
N GLU A 191 -4.09 -1.74 -14.83
CA GLU A 191 -3.24 -2.93 -14.70
C GLU A 191 -1.76 -2.57 -14.44
N ASN A 192 -1.24 -1.57 -15.14
CA ASN A 192 0.11 -1.08 -14.94
C ASN A 192 0.27 -0.41 -13.56
N SER A 193 -0.73 0.35 -13.11
CA SER A 193 -0.72 1.00 -11.79
C SER A 193 -0.80 -0.05 -10.67
N ALA A 194 -1.61 -1.09 -10.83
CA ALA A 194 -1.73 -2.18 -9.87
C ALA A 194 -0.41 -2.98 -9.71
N ALA A 195 0.37 -3.08 -10.80
CA ALA A 195 1.69 -3.71 -10.75
C ALA A 195 2.68 -2.99 -9.81
N LEU A 196 2.47 -1.69 -9.52
CA LEU A 196 3.33 -0.91 -8.63
C LEU A 196 3.12 -1.19 -7.13
N VAL A 197 2.00 -1.81 -6.74
CA VAL A 197 1.67 -2.05 -5.32
C VAL A 197 2.78 -2.81 -4.58
N PRO A 198 3.35 -3.91 -5.08
CA PRO A 198 4.43 -4.60 -4.40
C PRO A 198 5.71 -3.76 -4.27
N LEU A 199 6.01 -2.91 -5.26
CA LEU A 199 7.16 -2.01 -5.19
C LEU A 199 6.97 -0.96 -4.09
N GLY A 200 5.78 -0.35 -4.03
CA GLY A 200 5.43 0.59 -2.97
C GLY A 200 5.52 -0.05 -1.59
N LEU A 201 5.02 -1.29 -1.42
CA LEU A 201 5.15 -2.04 -0.17
C LEU A 201 6.63 -2.28 0.20
N GLY A 202 7.46 -2.70 -0.77
CA GLY A 202 8.89 -2.90 -0.55
C GLY A 202 9.60 -1.63 -0.09
N LEU A 203 9.23 -0.46 -0.64
CA LEU A 203 9.76 0.84 -0.22
C LEU A 203 9.30 1.24 1.18
N TRP A 204 8.04 1.01 1.53
CA TRP A 204 7.55 1.27 2.89
C TRP A 204 8.25 0.38 3.92
N ILE A 205 8.54 -0.88 3.58
CA ILE A 205 9.34 -1.77 4.43
C ILE A 205 10.78 -1.23 4.54
N ALA A 206 11.40 -0.84 3.42
CA ALA A 206 12.74 -0.26 3.40
C ALA A 206 12.84 1.01 4.26
N PHE A 207 11.81 1.87 4.24
CA PHE A 207 11.72 3.02 5.12
C PHE A 207 11.53 2.61 6.59
N ALA A 208 10.56 1.74 6.88
CA ALA A 208 10.19 1.36 8.24
C ALA A 208 11.30 0.59 8.99
N ILE A 209 12.19 -0.10 8.26
CA ILE A 209 13.27 -0.86 8.90
C ILE A 209 14.26 0.05 9.64
N VAL A 210 14.46 1.30 9.17
CA VAL A 210 15.36 2.28 9.79
C VAL A 210 14.89 2.66 11.21
N PRO A 211 13.68 3.23 11.40
CA PRO A 211 13.21 3.53 12.74
C PRO A 211 13.06 2.28 13.61
N PHE A 212 12.72 1.12 13.02
CA PHE A 212 12.61 -0.11 13.77
C PHE A 212 13.97 -0.61 14.27
N MET A 213 14.99 -0.68 13.41
CA MET A 213 16.30 -1.24 13.78
C MET A 213 17.16 -0.24 14.57
N LEU A 214 17.10 1.05 14.23
CA LEU A 214 17.97 2.06 14.83
C LEU A 214 17.36 2.73 16.07
N HIS A 215 16.04 2.79 16.19
CA HIS A 215 15.37 3.53 17.26
C HIS A 215 14.48 2.66 18.16
N PHE A 216 14.46 1.33 17.98
CA PHE A 216 13.59 0.44 18.75
C PHE A 216 13.80 0.54 20.27
N THR A 217 15.06 0.59 20.71
CA THR A 217 15.37 0.73 22.15
C THR A 217 14.94 2.07 22.73
N PHE A 218 14.95 3.13 21.92
CA PHE A 218 14.41 4.43 22.30
C PHE A 218 12.88 4.35 22.49
N VAL A 219 12.16 3.63 21.60
CA VAL A 219 10.72 3.42 21.75
C VAL A 219 10.38 2.70 23.05
N ILE A 220 11.17 1.69 23.44
CA ILE A 220 10.98 0.98 24.73
C ILE A 220 11.12 1.94 25.92
N ALA A 221 12.13 2.80 25.91
CA ALA A 221 12.31 3.81 26.93
C ALA A 221 11.14 4.81 26.98
N THR A 222 10.69 5.28 25.80
CA THR A 222 9.56 6.22 25.67
C THR A 222 8.23 5.61 26.15
N VAL A 223 7.98 4.33 25.90
CA VAL A 223 6.78 3.65 26.42
C VAL A 223 6.76 3.58 27.94
N SER A 224 7.95 3.51 28.59
CA SER A 224 8.06 3.53 30.04
C SER A 224 7.88 4.92 30.66
N ASP A 225 8.17 5.99 29.90
CA ASP A 225 7.93 7.39 30.28
C ASP A 225 7.34 8.19 29.12
N PRO A 226 6.07 7.95 28.76
CA PRO A 226 5.45 8.49 27.55
C PRO A 226 5.26 10.02 27.57
N PHE A 227 5.31 10.65 28.75
CA PHE A 227 5.11 12.08 28.94
C PHE A 227 6.37 12.85 29.34
N GLY A 228 7.52 12.16 29.53
CA GLY A 228 8.74 12.79 30.02
C GLY A 228 8.65 13.25 31.46
N TRP A 229 7.79 12.65 32.28
CA TRP A 229 7.54 13.02 33.66
C TRP A 229 8.41 12.25 34.66
N ASN A 230 9.48 11.62 34.19
CA ASN A 230 10.34 10.74 34.93
C ASN A 230 9.65 9.50 35.51
N TRP A 231 8.61 9.04 34.84
CA TRP A 231 8.00 7.76 35.14
C TRP A 231 8.95 6.62 34.76
N ASN A 232 8.76 5.48 35.38
CA ASN A 232 9.48 4.26 35.03
C ASN A 232 8.53 3.07 35.13
N LEU A 233 7.47 3.08 34.30
CA LEU A 233 6.35 2.14 34.39
C LEU A 233 6.80 0.68 34.23
N PHE A 234 7.80 0.45 33.39
CA PHE A 234 8.28 -0.90 33.03
C PHE A 234 9.76 -1.12 33.41
N GLY A 235 10.36 -0.22 34.13
CA GLY A 235 11.78 -0.31 34.50
C GLY A 235 12.74 0.03 33.36
N THR A 236 12.25 0.49 32.21
CA THR A 236 13.03 0.69 30.98
C THR A 236 13.24 2.15 30.59
N ALA A 237 12.74 3.12 31.36
CA ALA A 237 12.80 4.54 31.02
C ALA A 237 14.24 5.08 30.88
N ARG A 238 15.22 4.47 31.59
CA ARG A 238 16.63 4.87 31.58
C ARG A 238 17.54 3.93 30.79
N GLN A 239 16.95 3.06 29.92
CA GLN A 239 17.76 2.17 29.07
C GLN A 239 18.58 2.99 28.07
N PRO A 240 19.86 2.64 27.86
CA PRO A 240 20.67 3.30 26.86
C PRO A 240 20.09 3.05 25.45
N TRP A 241 20.21 4.05 24.59
CA TRP A 241 19.89 3.90 23.19
C TRP A 241 20.93 3.02 22.50
N ILE A 242 20.50 1.87 22.02
CA ILE A 242 21.34 0.89 21.32
C ILE A 242 20.74 0.68 19.93
N GLN A 243 21.55 0.86 18.90
CA GLN A 243 21.19 0.55 17.53
C GLN A 243 21.28 -0.95 17.29
N LEU A 244 20.19 -1.54 16.76
CA LEU A 244 20.15 -2.96 16.42
C LEU A 244 20.73 -3.16 15.01
N TRP A 245 21.87 -3.83 14.92
CA TRP A 245 22.54 -4.22 13.66
C TRP A 245 22.57 -3.15 12.57
N PRO A 246 23.11 -1.95 12.82
CA PRO A 246 23.06 -0.85 11.86
C PRO A 246 23.67 -1.21 10.50
N ARG A 247 24.67 -2.09 10.48
CA ARG A 247 25.30 -2.57 9.23
C ARG A 247 24.40 -3.45 8.36
N ALA A 248 23.33 -4.04 8.91
CA ALA A 248 22.39 -4.87 8.18
C ALA A 248 21.28 -4.03 7.49
N VAL A 249 21.05 -2.81 7.96
CA VAL A 249 19.96 -1.95 7.46
C VAL A 249 20.00 -1.74 5.94
N PRO A 250 21.11 -1.30 5.30
CA PRO A 250 21.16 -1.09 3.86
C PRO A 250 20.89 -2.38 3.07
N TRP A 251 21.34 -3.52 3.56
CA TRP A 251 21.11 -4.82 2.90
C TRP A 251 19.65 -5.25 2.96
N ILE A 252 18.99 -5.02 4.10
CA ILE A 252 17.54 -5.31 4.25
C ILE A 252 16.72 -4.37 3.38
N GLN A 253 17.10 -3.09 3.30
CA GLN A 253 16.48 -2.13 2.41
C GLN A 253 16.61 -2.54 0.94
N ALA A 254 17.84 -2.86 0.52
CA ALA A 254 18.11 -3.33 -0.85
C ALA A 254 17.32 -4.60 -1.18
N ALA A 255 17.27 -5.58 -0.27
CA ALA A 255 16.50 -6.80 -0.44
C ALA A 255 14.99 -6.53 -0.57
N SER A 256 14.44 -5.60 0.24
CA SER A 256 13.03 -5.21 0.17
C SER A 256 12.68 -4.54 -1.16
N VAL A 257 13.55 -3.66 -1.67
CA VAL A 257 13.38 -3.01 -2.98
C VAL A 257 13.46 -4.02 -4.10
N LEU A 258 14.47 -4.91 -4.09
CA LEU A 258 14.61 -5.97 -5.09
C LEU A 258 13.40 -6.90 -5.13
N ALA A 259 12.90 -7.31 -3.96
CA ALA A 259 11.68 -8.11 -3.87
C ALA A 259 10.47 -7.35 -4.42
N GLY A 260 10.33 -6.07 -4.11
CA GLY A 260 9.29 -5.19 -4.64
C GLY A 260 9.34 -5.06 -6.16
N VAL A 261 10.52 -4.83 -6.73
CA VAL A 261 10.75 -4.78 -8.19
C VAL A 261 10.39 -6.11 -8.84
N ALA A 262 10.91 -7.24 -8.32
CA ALA A 262 10.64 -8.56 -8.89
C ALA A 262 9.15 -8.90 -8.90
N LEU A 263 8.44 -8.58 -7.81
CA LEU A 263 6.99 -8.81 -7.71
C LEU A 263 6.21 -7.85 -8.63
N ALA A 264 6.63 -6.59 -8.75
CA ALA A 264 6.00 -5.63 -9.66
C ALA A 264 6.15 -6.08 -11.13
N LEU A 265 7.33 -6.51 -11.54
CA LEU A 265 7.59 -7.05 -12.88
C LEU A 265 6.75 -8.32 -13.14
N ARG A 266 6.73 -9.25 -12.19
CA ARG A 266 5.93 -10.47 -12.28
C ARG A 266 4.43 -10.17 -12.41
N ASN A 267 3.90 -9.27 -11.58
CA ASN A 267 2.48 -8.94 -11.59
C ASN A 267 2.10 -8.20 -12.87
N GLY A 268 2.90 -7.20 -13.28
CA GLY A 268 2.64 -6.46 -14.50
C GLY A 268 2.66 -7.35 -15.75
N TRP A 269 3.67 -8.23 -15.88
CA TRP A 269 3.68 -9.19 -16.98
C TRP A 269 2.46 -10.12 -16.96
N ARG A 270 2.05 -10.62 -15.78
CA ARG A 270 0.88 -11.48 -15.66
C ARG A 270 -0.42 -10.77 -16.00
N ASN A 271 -0.58 -9.51 -15.59
CA ASN A 271 -1.75 -8.72 -15.92
C ASN A 271 -1.89 -8.55 -17.44
N TRP A 272 -0.79 -8.28 -18.14
CA TRP A 272 -0.76 -8.22 -19.59
C TRP A 272 -0.98 -9.58 -20.25
N ALA A 273 -0.47 -10.67 -19.66
CA ALA A 273 -0.66 -12.03 -20.18
C ALA A 273 -2.12 -12.54 -20.03
N GLU A 274 -2.90 -11.98 -19.12
CA GLU A 274 -4.33 -12.27 -18.98
C GLU A 274 -5.17 -11.51 -20.06
N ILE A 275 -4.65 -10.39 -20.56
CA ILE A 275 -5.29 -9.62 -21.61
C ILE A 275 -4.89 -10.16 -22.99
N LEU A 276 -3.61 -10.47 -23.16
CA LEU A 276 -3.04 -10.93 -24.42
C LEU A 276 -2.72 -12.42 -24.35
N THR A 277 -3.30 -13.21 -25.23
CA THR A 277 -3.13 -14.67 -25.26
C THR A 277 -1.70 -15.11 -25.57
N ASN A 278 -0.93 -14.27 -26.31
CA ASN A 278 0.44 -14.55 -26.68
C ASN A 278 1.43 -13.99 -25.63
N PRO A 279 2.26 -14.83 -24.96
CA PRO A 279 3.21 -14.37 -23.95
C PRO A 279 4.26 -13.37 -24.48
N ARG A 280 4.62 -13.45 -25.77
CA ARG A 280 5.57 -12.50 -26.38
C ARG A 280 4.97 -11.12 -26.53
N ASP A 281 3.70 -11.03 -26.90
CA ASP A 281 3.01 -9.75 -27.02
C ASP A 281 2.73 -9.16 -25.63
N ALA A 282 2.39 -9.99 -24.65
CA ALA A 282 2.30 -9.55 -23.25
C ALA A 282 3.60 -8.92 -22.75
N LEU A 283 4.76 -9.54 -23.07
CA LEU A 283 6.06 -8.98 -22.71
C LEU A 283 6.32 -7.66 -23.44
N ARG A 284 6.03 -7.57 -24.75
CA ARG A 284 6.20 -6.34 -25.54
C ARG A 284 5.30 -5.21 -25.02
N GLY A 285 4.06 -5.52 -24.66
CA GLY A 285 3.10 -4.55 -24.12
C GLY A 285 3.53 -4.01 -22.76
N PHE A 286 4.04 -4.86 -21.88
CA PHE A 286 4.50 -4.47 -20.55
C PHE A 286 5.93 -3.88 -20.55
N ALA A 287 6.75 -4.13 -21.55
CA ALA A 287 8.16 -3.75 -21.58
C ALA A 287 8.42 -2.25 -21.27
N PRO A 288 7.68 -1.27 -21.80
CA PRO A 288 7.92 0.13 -21.48
C PRO A 288 7.74 0.41 -19.97
N MET A 289 6.70 -0.15 -19.34
CA MET A 289 6.46 -0.02 -17.91
C MET A 289 7.48 -0.81 -17.10
N GLY A 290 7.84 -2.02 -17.54
CA GLY A 290 8.85 -2.87 -16.91
C GLY A 290 10.22 -2.19 -16.85
N THR A 291 10.65 -1.54 -17.94
CA THR A 291 11.92 -0.78 -17.96
C THR A 291 11.90 0.40 -16.99
N ALA A 292 10.78 1.11 -16.87
CA ALA A 292 10.63 2.19 -15.89
C ALA A 292 10.70 1.67 -14.43
N ILE A 293 10.09 0.52 -14.15
CA ILE A 293 10.17 -0.14 -12.83
C ILE A 293 11.62 -0.52 -12.49
N VAL A 294 12.34 -1.10 -13.46
CA VAL A 294 13.77 -1.46 -13.28
C VAL A 294 14.63 -0.23 -13.06
N ALA A 295 14.42 0.83 -13.86
CA ALA A 295 15.16 2.08 -13.72
C ALA A 295 14.94 2.75 -12.35
N LEU A 296 13.67 2.80 -11.88
CA LEU A 296 13.35 3.29 -10.55
C LEU A 296 14.01 2.42 -9.46
N GLY A 297 13.91 1.09 -9.59
CA GLY A 297 14.55 0.15 -8.66
C GLY A 297 16.07 0.33 -8.60
N ALA A 298 16.73 0.48 -9.74
CA ALA A 298 18.16 0.74 -9.79
C ALA A 298 18.56 2.07 -9.13
N ALA A 299 17.80 3.14 -9.39
CA ALA A 299 18.01 4.43 -8.75
C ALA A 299 17.88 4.36 -7.22
N LEU A 300 16.86 3.63 -6.73
CA LEU A 300 16.64 3.45 -5.30
C LEU A 300 17.73 2.57 -4.66
N LEU A 301 18.15 1.51 -5.33
CA LEU A 301 19.27 0.68 -4.85
C LEU A 301 20.55 1.50 -4.75
N TRP A 302 20.86 2.28 -5.78
CA TRP A 302 22.00 3.20 -5.73
C TRP A 302 21.90 4.17 -4.55
N PHE A 303 20.71 4.73 -4.31
CA PHE A 303 20.46 5.63 -3.19
C PHE A 303 20.67 4.97 -1.81
N PHE A 304 20.28 3.71 -1.61
CA PHE A 304 20.44 3.02 -0.33
C PHE A 304 21.85 2.46 -0.08
N THR A 305 22.65 2.33 -1.14
CA THR A 305 24.00 1.73 -1.03
C THR A 305 25.14 2.76 -1.04
N ASN A 306 24.85 4.03 -1.40
CA ASN A 306 25.79 5.14 -1.37
C ASN A 306 25.35 6.22 -0.35
#